data_c7beeb3b844192b042896459ecf155cd
#
_entry.id   c7beeb3b844192b042896459ecf155cd
#
_cell.length_a   1.000
_cell.length_b   1.000
_cell.length_c   1.000
_cell.angle_alpha   90.00
_cell.angle_beta   90.00
_cell.angle_gamma   90.00
#
_symmetry.space_group_name_H-M   'P 1'
#
loop_
_entity.id
_entity.type
_entity.pdbx_description
1 polymer ?
#
loop_
_entity_poly.entity_id
_entity_poly.type
_entity_poly.pdbx_seq_one_letter_code
_entity_poly.pdbx_strand_id
1 'polypeptide(L)'
;MRYAHTVAAVRDAEAALMARTPEGALMQRAAAGLAAAGAEVLGRVYGRRVAVLAGSGSNGGDALFAAARLARRGAGATAVLLAPERAHPEGLAALLAAGGRAVAADEEGAAAVMARADLVYDGVVGIGGKGALRPRAAELMGAVRGAVVAVDLPSGVDADTGEVAGEAVHADVTVTFGTYKPGLLVDPGAGLAGATHLVDIGLDADLGAPELAALQNADVAALLPRPTGESDKYRRGVVGVVAGSDRYPGAAVLAVSGALRGAAGAVRYVGGGGPAVLARHPETLVSTGSPHAAGRVQAWVVGPGLGDSAGARDAVAQVLASEVPVLVDADGLRLMSRTAVRARRAPTLLTPHAGEAAALLGRPRESVEAARLASVRALAEELGATVLLKGSTTVVAAPGGGVVRVNPTGTAWLATAGSGDVLSGLTGSLLAGGLSALDAASAGAYLH
;
A
#
# COMPACT_ATOMS: atom_id res chain seq x y z
N MET A 1 11.39 5.07 6.59
CA MET A 1 10.39 4.78 5.53
C MET A 1 10.79 3.52 4.78
N ARG A 2 9.82 2.76 4.23
CA ARG A 2 10.09 1.77 3.19
C ARG A 2 9.91 2.45 1.85
N TYR A 3 10.93 2.41 1.01
CA TYR A 3 10.89 3.00 -0.33
C TYR A 3 10.69 1.91 -1.38
N ALA A 4 9.91 2.21 -2.41
CA ALA A 4 9.75 1.35 -3.57
C ALA A 4 10.14 2.11 -4.84
N HIS A 5 10.88 1.43 -5.71
CA HIS A 5 11.42 1.99 -6.94
C HIS A 5 10.87 1.26 -8.16
N THR A 6 10.75 1.98 -9.26
CA THR A 6 10.32 1.41 -10.54
C THR A 6 11.33 0.40 -11.07
N VAL A 7 10.84 -0.49 -11.95
CA VAL A 7 11.70 -1.47 -12.66
C VAL A 7 12.85 -0.78 -13.38
N ALA A 8 12.60 0.38 -13.99
CA ALA A 8 13.64 1.16 -14.67
C ALA A 8 14.75 1.58 -13.69
N ALA A 9 14.36 2.20 -12.56
CA ALA A 9 15.32 2.64 -11.55
C ALA A 9 16.11 1.48 -10.94
N VAL A 10 15.46 0.33 -10.71
CA VAL A 10 16.15 -0.88 -10.21
C VAL A 10 17.17 -1.38 -11.21
N ARG A 11 16.82 -1.49 -12.50
CA ARG A 11 17.75 -1.94 -13.55
C ARG A 11 18.92 -1.01 -13.72
N ASP A 12 18.71 0.30 -13.67
CA ASP A 12 19.78 1.28 -13.76
C ASP A 12 20.75 1.15 -12.57
N ALA A 13 20.25 0.99 -11.36
CA ALA A 13 21.04 0.76 -10.15
C ALA A 13 21.80 -0.58 -10.19
N GLU A 14 21.14 -1.66 -10.64
CA GLU A 14 21.80 -2.97 -10.84
C GLU A 14 22.94 -2.87 -11.86
N ALA A 15 22.71 -2.21 -13.00
CA ALA A 15 23.73 -2.02 -14.02
C ALA A 15 24.95 -1.23 -13.48
N ALA A 16 24.70 -0.16 -12.73
CA ALA A 16 25.76 0.62 -12.10
C ALA A 16 26.55 -0.19 -11.06
N LEU A 17 25.87 -1.03 -10.26
CA LEU A 17 26.53 -1.88 -9.27
C LEU A 17 27.30 -3.03 -9.95
N MET A 18 26.75 -3.67 -10.98
CA MET A 18 27.42 -4.74 -11.74
C MET A 18 28.69 -4.27 -12.41
N ALA A 19 28.76 -3.00 -12.87
CA ALA A 19 29.96 -2.44 -13.50
C ALA A 19 31.19 -2.38 -12.55
N ARG A 20 31.00 -2.46 -11.24
CA ARG A 20 32.06 -2.37 -10.21
C ARG A 20 32.15 -3.58 -9.28
N THR A 21 31.35 -4.63 -9.55
CA THR A 21 31.36 -5.87 -8.76
C THR A 21 31.70 -7.07 -9.64
N PRO A 22 32.25 -8.16 -9.09
CA PRO A 22 32.48 -9.39 -9.86
C PRO A 22 31.18 -9.91 -10.49
N GLU A 23 31.33 -10.52 -11.67
CA GLU A 23 30.20 -11.16 -12.37
C GLU A 23 29.50 -12.17 -11.47
N GLY A 24 28.17 -12.18 -11.51
CA GLY A 24 27.33 -13.06 -10.70
C GLY A 24 27.20 -12.66 -9.21
N ALA A 25 27.93 -11.66 -8.73
CA ALA A 25 27.93 -11.30 -7.30
C ALA A 25 26.54 -10.92 -6.78
N LEU A 26 25.75 -10.17 -7.55
CA LEU A 26 24.39 -9.75 -7.16
C LEU A 26 23.48 -10.97 -7.03
N MET A 27 23.49 -11.86 -8.00
CA MET A 27 22.72 -13.10 -8.00
C MET A 27 23.09 -13.99 -6.80
N GLN A 28 24.38 -14.08 -6.46
CA GLN A 28 24.80 -14.86 -5.29
C GLN A 28 24.35 -14.23 -3.96
N ARG A 29 24.28 -12.89 -3.86
CA ARG A 29 23.70 -12.20 -2.69
C ARG A 29 22.20 -12.45 -2.59
N ALA A 30 21.46 -12.28 -3.70
CA ALA A 30 20.04 -12.56 -3.80
C ALA A 30 19.71 -14.01 -3.40
N ALA A 31 20.39 -14.98 -4.01
CA ALA A 31 20.21 -16.41 -3.74
C ALA A 31 20.58 -16.79 -2.28
N ALA A 32 21.54 -16.11 -1.68
CA ALA A 32 21.89 -16.36 -0.28
C ALA A 32 20.76 -15.91 0.67
N GLY A 33 20.24 -14.69 0.46
CA GLY A 33 19.10 -14.17 1.23
C GLY A 33 17.83 -15.00 1.00
N LEU A 34 17.55 -15.37 -0.25
CA LEU A 34 16.42 -16.24 -0.60
C LEU A 34 16.51 -17.61 0.09
N ALA A 35 17.69 -18.22 0.12
CA ALA A 35 17.90 -19.49 0.82
C ALA A 35 17.76 -19.35 2.34
N ALA A 36 18.18 -18.23 2.91
CA ALA A 36 18.01 -17.94 4.33
C ALA A 36 16.52 -17.82 4.70
N ALA A 37 15.76 -17.02 3.93
CA ALA A 37 14.31 -16.88 4.12
C ALA A 37 13.57 -18.21 3.94
N GLY A 38 13.91 -19.01 2.91
CA GLY A 38 13.33 -20.34 2.73
C GLY A 38 13.65 -21.30 3.85
N ALA A 39 14.84 -21.22 4.45
CA ALA A 39 15.20 -22.00 5.62
C ALA A 39 14.41 -21.59 6.87
N GLU A 40 14.11 -20.31 7.03
CA GLU A 40 13.26 -19.78 8.10
C GLU A 40 11.83 -20.28 7.96
N VAL A 41 11.25 -20.20 6.76
CA VAL A 41 9.90 -20.74 6.46
C VAL A 41 9.81 -22.22 6.73
N LEU A 42 10.84 -23.01 6.37
CA LEU A 42 10.88 -24.44 6.63
C LEU A 42 11.10 -24.80 8.11
N GLY A 43 11.64 -23.89 8.93
CA GLY A 43 12.09 -24.14 10.29
C GLY A 43 13.27 -25.14 10.37
N ARG A 44 13.13 -26.33 9.79
CA ARG A 44 14.19 -27.35 9.64
C ARG A 44 14.39 -27.67 8.17
N VAL A 45 15.62 -27.59 7.68
CA VAL A 45 15.94 -27.84 6.25
C VAL A 45 16.15 -29.33 5.95
N TYR A 46 16.90 -30.03 6.81
CA TYR A 46 17.22 -31.46 6.59
C TYR A 46 15.96 -32.34 6.45
N GLY A 47 15.90 -33.08 5.36
CA GLY A 47 14.82 -34.02 5.04
C GLY A 47 13.55 -33.34 4.47
N ARG A 48 13.53 -32.00 4.31
CA ARG A 48 12.45 -31.28 3.65
C ARG A 48 12.52 -31.35 2.14
N ARG A 49 11.39 -31.25 1.47
CA ARG A 49 11.27 -31.24 0.01
C ARG A 49 11.08 -29.79 -0.45
N VAL A 50 11.95 -29.34 -1.31
CA VAL A 50 11.93 -28.01 -1.91
C VAL A 50 11.72 -28.16 -3.41
N ALA A 51 10.70 -27.50 -3.95
CA ALA A 51 10.53 -27.40 -5.40
C ALA A 51 10.85 -25.96 -5.86
N VAL A 52 11.32 -25.84 -7.08
CA VAL A 52 11.51 -24.57 -7.79
C VAL A 52 10.68 -24.61 -9.05
N LEU A 53 9.73 -23.72 -9.23
CA LEU A 53 9.16 -23.48 -10.54
C LEU A 53 10.01 -22.43 -11.25
N ALA A 54 10.86 -22.88 -12.17
CA ALA A 54 11.89 -22.03 -12.77
C ALA A 54 11.48 -21.54 -14.17
N GLY A 55 11.48 -20.21 -14.33
CA GLY A 55 11.44 -19.54 -15.62
C GLY A 55 12.83 -19.43 -16.27
N SER A 56 12.90 -18.73 -17.41
CA SER A 56 14.08 -18.61 -18.24
C SER A 56 14.99 -17.40 -17.88
N GLY A 57 14.62 -16.59 -16.89
CA GLY A 57 15.34 -15.37 -16.52
C GLY A 57 16.20 -15.51 -15.28
N SER A 58 16.77 -14.37 -14.85
CA SER A 58 17.59 -14.28 -13.62
C SER A 58 16.82 -14.73 -12.38
N ASN A 59 15.50 -14.47 -12.32
CA ASN A 59 14.65 -14.88 -11.22
C ASN A 59 14.65 -16.41 -11.02
N GLY A 60 14.59 -17.17 -12.14
CA GLY A 60 14.78 -18.63 -12.11
C GLY A 60 16.18 -19.02 -11.64
N GLY A 61 17.20 -18.26 -12.02
CA GLY A 61 18.58 -18.44 -11.57
C GLY A 61 18.73 -18.28 -10.06
N ASP A 62 18.19 -17.20 -9.51
CA ASP A 62 18.19 -16.94 -8.05
C ASP A 62 17.54 -18.09 -7.27
N ALA A 63 16.38 -18.55 -7.75
CA ALA A 63 15.67 -19.69 -7.16
C ALA A 63 16.47 -21.00 -7.23
N LEU A 64 17.12 -21.29 -8.36
CA LEU A 64 17.94 -22.49 -8.54
C LEU A 64 19.16 -22.47 -7.61
N PHE A 65 19.88 -21.35 -7.51
CA PHE A 65 21.00 -21.18 -6.59
C PHE A 65 20.56 -21.27 -5.13
N ALA A 66 19.40 -20.71 -4.78
CA ALA A 66 18.84 -20.82 -3.42
C ALA A 66 18.51 -22.27 -3.06
N ALA A 67 17.84 -23.00 -3.98
CA ALA A 67 17.55 -24.42 -3.81
C ALA A 67 18.82 -25.28 -3.71
N ALA A 68 19.86 -24.97 -4.48
CA ALA A 68 21.18 -25.62 -4.36
C ALA A 68 21.79 -25.44 -2.97
N ARG A 69 21.64 -24.25 -2.36
CA ARG A 69 22.12 -23.98 -0.98
C ARG A 69 21.32 -24.81 0.04
N LEU A 70 20.02 -24.96 -0.13
CA LEU A 70 19.19 -25.79 0.74
C LEU A 70 19.48 -27.29 0.53
N ALA A 71 19.74 -27.73 -0.70
CA ALA A 71 20.14 -29.10 -1.00
C ALA A 71 21.45 -29.49 -0.29
N ARG A 72 22.47 -28.61 -0.29
CA ARG A 72 23.72 -28.83 0.48
C ARG A 72 23.49 -28.95 2.00
N ARG A 73 22.34 -28.45 2.50
CA ARG A 73 21.92 -28.56 3.91
C ARG A 73 21.02 -29.77 4.15
N GLY A 74 20.86 -30.65 3.13
CA GLY A 74 20.14 -31.91 3.25
C GLY A 74 18.65 -31.83 2.89
N ALA A 75 18.18 -30.81 2.21
CA ALA A 75 16.86 -30.81 1.58
C ALA A 75 16.86 -31.63 0.27
N GLY A 76 15.74 -32.30 -0.02
CA GLY A 76 15.51 -32.91 -1.33
C GLY A 76 14.97 -31.82 -2.29
N ALA A 77 15.84 -31.25 -3.12
CA ALA A 77 15.48 -30.15 -4.02
C ALA A 77 15.21 -30.64 -5.44
N THR A 78 14.11 -30.18 -6.05
CA THR A 78 13.75 -30.51 -7.44
C THR A 78 13.30 -29.25 -8.18
N ALA A 79 13.93 -28.95 -9.31
CA ALA A 79 13.49 -27.89 -10.21
C ALA A 79 12.47 -28.42 -11.21
N VAL A 80 11.37 -27.70 -11.41
CA VAL A 80 10.41 -27.87 -12.49
C VAL A 80 10.64 -26.74 -13.49
N LEU A 81 11.18 -27.09 -14.66
CA LEU A 81 11.65 -26.14 -15.66
C LEU A 81 10.54 -25.85 -16.68
N LEU A 82 10.08 -24.59 -16.74
CA LEU A 82 9.07 -24.15 -17.72
C LEU A 82 9.61 -24.07 -19.15
N ALA A 83 10.92 -23.89 -19.29
CA ALA A 83 11.63 -23.85 -20.56
C ALA A 83 13.06 -24.42 -20.32
N PRO A 84 13.21 -25.78 -20.37
CA PRO A 84 14.49 -26.44 -20.02
C PRO A 84 15.71 -25.90 -20.77
N GLU A 85 15.53 -25.60 -22.08
CA GLU A 85 16.57 -25.10 -22.97
C GLU A 85 16.99 -23.66 -22.69
N ARG A 86 16.21 -22.92 -21.86
CA ARG A 86 16.46 -21.53 -21.48
C ARG A 86 16.61 -21.35 -19.97
N ALA A 87 16.66 -22.45 -19.21
CA ALA A 87 16.92 -22.38 -17.78
C ALA A 87 18.30 -21.79 -17.52
N HIS A 88 18.45 -21.05 -16.41
CA HIS A 88 19.74 -20.44 -16.05
C HIS A 88 20.82 -21.53 -15.89
N PRO A 89 21.84 -21.57 -16.77
CA PRO A 89 22.72 -22.75 -16.88
C PRO A 89 23.55 -22.99 -15.61
N GLU A 90 24.13 -21.92 -15.05
CA GLU A 90 24.95 -22.04 -13.83
C GLU A 90 24.10 -22.38 -12.60
N GLY A 91 22.89 -21.81 -12.49
CA GLY A 91 21.95 -22.12 -11.40
C GLY A 91 21.51 -23.59 -11.43
N LEU A 92 21.19 -24.09 -12.63
CA LEU A 92 20.82 -25.49 -12.83
C LEU A 92 22.01 -26.43 -12.53
N ALA A 93 23.19 -26.11 -13.03
CA ALA A 93 24.39 -26.87 -12.73
C ALA A 93 24.70 -26.89 -11.22
N ALA A 94 24.55 -25.77 -10.54
CA ALA A 94 24.75 -25.69 -9.08
C ALA A 94 23.75 -26.54 -8.30
N LEU A 95 22.49 -26.60 -8.72
CA LEU A 95 21.46 -27.43 -8.11
C LEU A 95 21.80 -28.93 -8.29
N LEU A 96 22.13 -29.35 -9.52
CA LEU A 96 22.49 -30.73 -9.82
C LEU A 96 23.74 -31.17 -9.07
N ALA A 97 24.78 -30.32 -9.03
CA ALA A 97 25.99 -30.57 -8.26
C ALA A 97 25.77 -30.68 -6.74
N ALA A 98 24.71 -30.05 -6.23
CA ALA A 98 24.29 -30.15 -4.84
C ALA A 98 23.44 -31.40 -4.54
N GLY A 99 23.23 -32.30 -5.51
CA GLY A 99 22.42 -33.50 -5.40
C GLY A 99 20.92 -33.28 -5.66
N GLY A 100 20.53 -32.11 -6.16
CA GLY A 100 19.17 -31.81 -6.60
C GLY A 100 18.82 -32.51 -7.92
N ARG A 101 17.57 -32.34 -8.35
CA ARG A 101 17.03 -32.93 -9.60
C ARG A 101 16.36 -31.84 -10.43
N ALA A 102 16.16 -32.13 -11.71
CA ALA A 102 15.36 -31.28 -12.60
C ALA A 102 14.43 -32.16 -13.44
N VAL A 103 13.22 -31.65 -13.69
CA VAL A 103 12.22 -32.23 -14.57
C VAL A 103 11.65 -31.12 -15.46
N ALA A 104 11.22 -31.44 -16.66
CA ALA A 104 10.51 -30.44 -17.48
C ALA A 104 9.08 -30.25 -16.96
N ALA A 105 8.52 -29.08 -17.14
CA ALA A 105 7.18 -28.76 -16.64
C ALA A 105 6.07 -29.57 -17.32
N ASP A 106 6.30 -30.05 -18.55
CA ASP A 106 5.38 -30.89 -19.33
C ASP A 106 5.54 -32.39 -19.04
N GLU A 107 6.57 -32.81 -18.29
CA GLU A 107 6.75 -34.20 -17.91
C GLU A 107 5.65 -34.68 -16.96
N GLU A 108 5.29 -35.99 -17.12
CA GLU A 108 4.45 -36.68 -16.19
C GLU A 108 5.08 -36.70 -14.79
N GLY A 109 4.35 -36.18 -13.79
CA GLY A 109 4.86 -36.10 -12.43
C GLY A 109 5.33 -34.69 -12.00
N ALA A 110 5.48 -33.70 -12.89
CA ALA A 110 5.83 -32.33 -12.53
C ALA A 110 4.85 -31.75 -11.48
N ALA A 111 3.55 -31.93 -11.69
CA ALA A 111 2.54 -31.51 -10.72
C ALA A 111 2.65 -32.26 -9.38
N ALA A 112 3.05 -33.53 -9.38
CA ALA A 112 3.27 -34.30 -8.14
C ALA A 112 4.52 -33.80 -7.36
N VAL A 113 5.55 -33.30 -8.05
CA VAL A 113 6.70 -32.63 -7.42
C VAL A 113 6.21 -31.38 -6.68
N MET A 114 5.42 -30.54 -7.34
CA MET A 114 4.86 -29.31 -6.74
C MET A 114 3.95 -29.62 -5.55
N ALA A 115 3.05 -30.59 -5.69
CA ALA A 115 2.09 -30.98 -4.64
C ALA A 115 2.75 -31.59 -3.39
N ARG A 116 3.91 -32.23 -3.54
CA ARG A 116 4.64 -32.88 -2.43
C ARG A 116 5.68 -32.00 -1.78
N ALA A 117 5.98 -30.82 -2.33
CA ALA A 117 6.95 -29.91 -1.76
C ALA A 117 6.47 -29.32 -0.44
N ASP A 118 7.37 -29.23 0.54
CA ASP A 118 7.14 -28.50 1.79
C ASP A 118 7.31 -26.98 1.56
N LEU A 119 8.13 -26.59 0.57
CA LEU A 119 8.34 -25.22 0.13
C LEU A 119 8.51 -25.19 -1.40
N VAL A 120 7.86 -24.22 -2.04
CA VAL A 120 7.99 -23.93 -3.46
C VAL A 120 8.55 -22.53 -3.66
N TYR A 121 9.63 -22.41 -4.42
CA TYR A 121 10.07 -21.13 -4.93
C TYR A 121 9.36 -20.82 -6.26
N ASP A 122 8.63 -19.69 -6.29
CA ASP A 122 8.12 -19.09 -7.51
C ASP A 122 9.24 -18.27 -8.16
N GLY A 123 10.00 -18.91 -9.03
CA GLY A 123 11.07 -18.33 -9.83
C GLY A 123 10.69 -18.13 -11.30
N VAL A 124 9.38 -17.97 -11.61
CA VAL A 124 8.89 -17.88 -12.99
C VAL A 124 9.29 -16.57 -13.63
N VAL A 125 8.91 -15.43 -13.03
CA VAL A 125 9.28 -14.09 -13.47
C VAL A 125 9.44 -13.14 -12.28
N GLY A 126 10.47 -12.25 -12.35
CA GLY A 126 10.66 -11.12 -11.43
C GLY A 126 10.21 -9.81 -12.08
N ILE A 127 10.96 -8.72 -11.84
CA ILE A 127 10.65 -7.35 -12.33
C ILE A 127 10.49 -7.21 -13.85
N GLY A 128 10.90 -8.20 -14.64
CA GLY A 128 10.71 -8.23 -16.09
C GLY A 128 9.35 -8.79 -16.55
N GLY A 129 8.56 -9.34 -15.63
CA GLY A 129 7.28 -9.97 -15.92
C GLY A 129 6.19 -8.95 -16.26
N LYS A 130 5.36 -9.32 -17.24
CA LYS A 130 4.15 -8.56 -17.59
C LYS A 130 3.00 -9.53 -17.90
N GLY A 131 1.80 -9.15 -17.45
CA GLY A 131 0.59 -9.93 -17.68
C GLY A 131 0.45 -11.14 -16.75
N ALA A 132 -0.56 -11.97 -17.02
CA ALA A 132 -0.91 -13.13 -16.21
C ALA A 132 0.10 -14.28 -16.31
N LEU A 133 0.04 -15.20 -15.35
CA LEU A 133 0.71 -16.48 -15.46
C LEU A 133 0.28 -17.24 -16.72
N ARG A 134 1.24 -17.88 -17.39
CA ARG A 134 0.91 -18.80 -18.48
C ARG A 134 0.15 -20.01 -17.94
N PRO A 135 -0.77 -20.60 -18.71
CA PRO A 135 -1.66 -21.67 -18.23
C PRO A 135 -0.93 -22.82 -17.51
N ARG A 136 0.20 -23.27 -18.05
CA ARG A 136 0.96 -24.38 -17.44
C ARG A 136 1.59 -23.98 -16.10
N ALA A 137 2.10 -22.75 -15.97
CA ALA A 137 2.62 -22.26 -14.69
C ALA A 137 1.49 -22.12 -13.66
N ALA A 138 0.34 -21.60 -14.06
CA ALA A 138 -0.85 -21.49 -13.20
C ALA A 138 -1.33 -22.87 -12.70
N GLU A 139 -1.42 -23.85 -13.60
CA GLU A 139 -1.78 -25.24 -13.26
C GLU A 139 -0.81 -25.84 -12.23
N LEU A 140 0.50 -25.68 -12.44
CA LEU A 140 1.52 -26.20 -11.55
C LEU A 140 1.49 -25.52 -10.18
N MET A 141 1.31 -24.19 -10.14
CA MET A 141 1.15 -23.46 -8.89
C MET A 141 -0.14 -23.83 -8.16
N GLY A 142 -1.23 -24.09 -8.88
CA GLY A 142 -2.49 -24.59 -8.31
C GLY A 142 -2.39 -25.98 -7.64
N ALA A 143 -1.39 -26.78 -8.01
CA ALA A 143 -1.10 -28.06 -7.37
C ALA A 143 -0.38 -27.95 -6.03
N VAL A 144 0.25 -26.81 -5.71
CA VAL A 144 1.06 -26.58 -4.49
C VAL A 144 0.20 -26.74 -3.23
N ARG A 145 0.77 -27.36 -2.21
CA ARG A 145 0.14 -27.55 -0.88
C ARG A 145 1.03 -27.04 0.27
N GLY A 146 2.33 -26.92 0.02
CA GLY A 146 3.32 -26.38 0.96
C GLY A 146 3.39 -24.85 0.87
N ALA A 147 4.34 -24.28 1.60
CA ALA A 147 4.57 -22.84 1.58
C ALA A 147 5.11 -22.36 0.22
N VAL A 148 4.64 -21.21 -0.22
CA VAL A 148 5.08 -20.54 -1.44
C VAL A 148 5.96 -19.34 -1.10
N VAL A 149 7.18 -19.33 -1.62
CA VAL A 149 8.09 -18.19 -1.53
C VAL A 149 8.30 -17.60 -2.92
N ALA A 150 7.74 -16.41 -3.13
CA ALA A 150 7.94 -15.69 -4.38
C ALA A 150 9.34 -15.06 -4.40
N VAL A 151 10.00 -15.19 -5.55
CA VAL A 151 11.33 -14.64 -5.80
C VAL A 151 11.18 -13.26 -6.45
N ASP A 152 11.58 -12.24 -5.75
CA ASP A 152 11.49 -10.83 -6.09
C ASP A 152 10.05 -10.26 -6.09
N LEU A 153 9.13 -10.88 -6.82
CA LEU A 153 7.68 -10.59 -6.85
C LEU A 153 6.89 -11.88 -7.09
N PRO A 154 5.62 -11.94 -6.64
CA PRO A 154 4.73 -13.00 -7.09
C PRO A 154 4.54 -12.92 -8.61
N SER A 155 4.75 -14.02 -9.30
CA SER A 155 4.59 -14.06 -10.75
C SER A 155 3.14 -13.79 -11.15
N GLY A 156 2.96 -12.87 -12.11
CA GLY A 156 1.64 -12.36 -12.52
C GLY A 156 1.27 -10.98 -11.94
N VAL A 157 2.07 -10.46 -11.01
CA VAL A 157 1.93 -9.09 -10.49
C VAL A 157 2.81 -8.14 -11.29
N ASP A 158 2.26 -7.00 -11.71
CA ASP A 158 3.05 -5.93 -12.33
C ASP A 158 3.89 -5.21 -11.26
N ALA A 159 5.20 -5.16 -11.48
CA ALA A 159 6.15 -4.63 -10.51
C ALA A 159 5.99 -3.13 -10.26
N ASP A 160 5.62 -2.35 -11.29
CA ASP A 160 5.53 -0.90 -11.23
C ASP A 160 4.19 -0.38 -10.72
N THR A 161 3.12 -1.19 -10.84
CA THR A 161 1.75 -0.72 -10.57
C THR A 161 1.01 -1.51 -9.49
N GLY A 162 1.37 -2.77 -9.28
CA GLY A 162 0.63 -3.72 -8.45
C GLY A 162 -0.62 -4.28 -9.12
N GLU A 163 -0.82 -3.99 -10.40
CA GLU A 163 -1.93 -4.53 -11.18
C GLU A 163 -1.77 -6.02 -11.45
N VAL A 164 -2.88 -6.73 -11.54
CA VAL A 164 -2.95 -8.17 -11.79
C VAL A 164 -3.92 -8.43 -12.93
N ALA A 165 -3.36 -8.80 -14.08
CA ALA A 165 -4.14 -8.91 -15.33
C ALA A 165 -4.87 -10.27 -15.49
N GLY A 166 -4.72 -11.20 -14.55
CA GLY A 166 -5.32 -12.53 -14.60
C GLY A 166 -4.75 -13.42 -13.51
N GLU A 167 -4.47 -14.69 -13.82
CA GLU A 167 -3.88 -15.61 -12.85
C GLU A 167 -2.50 -15.13 -12.37
N ALA A 168 -2.29 -15.15 -11.07
CA ALA A 168 -1.05 -14.77 -10.40
C ALA A 168 -0.76 -15.68 -9.21
N VAL A 169 0.48 -15.75 -8.78
CA VAL A 169 0.89 -16.51 -7.61
C VAL A 169 0.43 -15.83 -6.32
N HIS A 170 -0.16 -16.59 -5.42
CA HIS A 170 -0.37 -16.23 -4.03
C HIS A 170 0.82 -16.74 -3.21
N ALA A 171 1.67 -15.86 -2.75
CA ALA A 171 2.82 -16.20 -1.94
C ALA A 171 2.51 -16.08 -0.44
N ASP A 172 3.09 -16.96 0.38
CA ASP A 172 3.13 -16.81 1.83
C ASP A 172 4.21 -15.79 2.24
N VAL A 173 5.32 -15.81 1.48
CA VAL A 173 6.44 -14.88 1.65
C VAL A 173 6.94 -14.44 0.28
N THR A 174 7.24 -13.16 0.13
CA THR A 174 7.98 -12.63 -1.02
C THR A 174 9.34 -12.13 -0.56
N VAL A 175 10.40 -12.65 -1.17
CA VAL A 175 11.77 -12.21 -0.93
C VAL A 175 12.19 -11.31 -2.07
N THR A 176 12.28 -10.01 -1.79
CA THR A 176 12.63 -8.99 -2.79
C THR A 176 14.05 -8.47 -2.59
N PHE A 177 14.69 -8.02 -3.67
CA PHE A 177 16.11 -7.71 -3.67
C PHE A 177 16.38 -6.22 -3.84
N GLY A 178 17.30 -5.68 -3.04
CA GLY A 178 17.83 -4.32 -3.09
C GLY A 178 16.84 -3.24 -2.68
N THR A 179 15.62 -3.27 -3.16
CA THR A 179 14.56 -2.33 -2.79
C THR A 179 13.18 -2.95 -2.99
N TYR A 180 12.15 -2.39 -2.35
CA TYR A 180 10.78 -2.78 -2.66
C TYR A 180 10.40 -2.29 -4.05
N LYS A 181 9.41 -2.96 -4.66
CA LYS A 181 8.76 -2.53 -5.90
C LYS A 181 7.34 -2.08 -5.58
N PRO A 182 6.76 -1.12 -6.33
CA PRO A 182 5.39 -0.67 -6.13
C PRO A 182 4.37 -1.82 -5.99
N GLY A 183 4.51 -2.86 -6.82
CA GLY A 183 3.64 -4.02 -6.83
C GLY A 183 3.60 -4.84 -5.54
N LEU A 184 4.57 -4.67 -4.64
CA LEU A 184 4.58 -5.30 -3.32
C LEU A 184 3.85 -4.49 -2.25
N LEU A 185 3.52 -3.22 -2.54
CA LEU A 185 2.95 -2.28 -1.56
C LEU A 185 1.56 -1.79 -1.94
N VAL A 186 1.11 -2.01 -3.17
CA VAL A 186 -0.18 -1.55 -3.69
C VAL A 186 -1.03 -2.74 -4.12
N ASP A 187 -2.29 -2.77 -3.66
CA ASP A 187 -3.26 -3.78 -4.11
C ASP A 187 -3.68 -3.57 -5.57
N PRO A 188 -4.00 -4.69 -6.25
CA PRO A 188 -4.16 -6.06 -5.75
C PRO A 188 -2.87 -6.84 -5.51
N GLY A 189 -1.72 -6.41 -6.05
CA GLY A 189 -0.44 -7.11 -5.96
C GLY A 189 0.06 -7.31 -4.52
N ALA A 190 -0.09 -6.30 -3.66
CA ALA A 190 0.29 -6.40 -2.25
C ALA A 190 -0.43 -7.54 -1.51
N GLY A 191 -1.72 -7.77 -1.84
CA GLY A 191 -2.50 -8.87 -1.28
C GLY A 191 -2.01 -10.26 -1.70
N LEU A 192 -1.22 -10.37 -2.75
CA LEU A 192 -0.63 -11.62 -3.25
C LEU A 192 0.80 -11.86 -2.73
N ALA A 193 1.44 -10.83 -2.18
CA ALA A 193 2.86 -10.87 -1.81
C ALA A 193 3.13 -11.61 -0.47
N GLY A 194 2.12 -11.81 0.36
CA GLY A 194 2.31 -12.33 1.71
C GLY A 194 3.25 -11.46 2.56
N ALA A 195 4.03 -12.07 3.43
CA ALA A 195 5.04 -11.35 4.19
C ALA A 195 6.23 -10.97 3.30
N THR A 196 6.54 -9.68 3.20
CA THR A 196 7.64 -9.20 2.35
C THR A 196 8.96 -9.14 3.11
N HIS A 197 10.01 -9.75 2.57
CA HIS A 197 11.36 -9.77 3.11
C HIS A 197 12.34 -9.11 2.13
N LEU A 198 12.96 -7.99 2.54
CA LEU A 198 13.94 -7.28 1.73
C LEU A 198 15.35 -7.84 2.00
N VAL A 199 16.02 -8.28 0.95
CA VAL A 199 17.44 -8.68 0.98
C VAL A 199 18.26 -7.54 0.40
N ASP A 200 19.16 -6.99 1.19
CA ASP A 200 20.14 -6.02 0.72
C ASP A 200 21.17 -6.70 -0.21
N ILE A 201 21.23 -6.22 -1.44
CA ILE A 201 22.22 -6.63 -2.43
C ILE A 201 23.22 -5.52 -2.78
N GLY A 202 23.12 -4.36 -2.11
CA GLY A 202 24.04 -3.22 -2.22
C GLY A 202 23.61 -2.15 -3.21
N LEU A 203 22.29 -1.96 -3.46
CA LEU A 203 21.78 -0.98 -4.43
C LEU A 203 21.63 0.44 -3.88
N ASP A 204 21.60 0.64 -2.57
CA ASP A 204 21.18 1.90 -1.93
C ASP A 204 21.87 3.15 -2.48
N ALA A 205 23.17 3.04 -2.80
CA ALA A 205 23.95 4.17 -3.30
C ALA A 205 23.62 4.57 -4.76
N ASP A 206 22.97 3.68 -5.50
CA ASP A 206 22.70 3.85 -6.94
C ASP A 206 21.20 4.10 -7.21
N LEU A 207 20.35 3.89 -6.19
CA LEU A 207 18.91 4.15 -6.30
C LEU A 207 18.64 5.65 -6.32
N GLY A 208 17.86 6.10 -7.31
CA GLY A 208 17.37 7.46 -7.41
C GLY A 208 16.19 7.74 -6.47
N ALA A 209 15.37 8.73 -6.81
CA ALA A 209 14.16 9.05 -6.07
C ALA A 209 13.16 7.87 -6.14
N PRO A 210 12.53 7.52 -5.00
CA PRO A 210 11.54 6.45 -4.97
C PRO A 210 10.24 6.86 -5.65
N GLU A 211 9.54 5.89 -6.20
CA GLU A 211 8.19 6.03 -6.74
C GLU A 211 7.14 6.06 -5.62
N LEU A 212 7.30 5.18 -4.62
CA LEU A 212 6.44 5.10 -3.45
C LEU A 212 7.24 5.16 -2.15
N ALA A 213 6.57 5.63 -1.10
CA ALA A 213 7.10 5.58 0.26
C ALA A 213 6.02 5.16 1.27
N ALA A 214 6.33 4.14 2.07
CA ALA A 214 5.50 3.68 3.18
C ALA A 214 6.09 4.14 4.52
N LEU A 215 5.32 4.91 5.28
CA LEU A 215 5.72 5.36 6.62
C LEU A 215 5.92 4.17 7.56
N GLN A 216 6.86 4.30 8.47
CA GLN A 216 7.11 3.38 9.58
C GLN A 216 6.91 4.13 10.90
N ASN A 217 6.88 3.41 12.03
CA ASN A 217 6.68 3.99 13.36
C ASN A 217 7.53 5.25 13.64
N ALA A 218 8.82 5.19 13.31
CA ALA A 218 9.73 6.32 13.56
C ALA A 218 9.38 7.54 12.70
N ASP A 219 8.93 7.32 11.47
CA ASP A 219 8.53 8.40 10.56
C ASP A 219 7.27 9.10 11.05
N VAL A 220 6.27 8.30 11.45
CA VAL A 220 5.02 8.84 12.03
C VAL A 220 5.31 9.57 13.31
N ALA A 221 6.11 9.03 14.20
CA ALA A 221 6.50 9.68 15.46
C ALA A 221 7.24 11.01 15.24
N ALA A 222 8.00 11.14 14.14
CA ALA A 222 8.69 12.37 13.77
C ALA A 222 7.74 13.42 13.18
N LEU A 223 6.66 12.99 12.50
CA LEU A 223 5.65 13.88 11.92
C LEU A 223 4.70 14.46 12.97
N LEU A 224 4.39 13.69 14.03
CA LEU A 224 3.39 14.10 15.01
C LEU A 224 3.82 15.37 15.77
N PRO A 225 2.98 16.42 15.80
CA PRO A 225 3.26 17.63 16.56
C PRO A 225 3.41 17.32 18.05
N ARG A 226 4.49 17.77 18.65
CA ARG A 226 4.76 17.60 20.09
C ARG A 226 4.41 18.88 20.85
N PRO A 227 3.47 18.85 21.81
CA PRO A 227 3.22 19.98 22.69
C PRO A 227 4.47 20.35 23.50
N THR A 228 4.69 21.66 23.68
CA THR A 228 5.73 22.23 24.55
C THR A 228 5.09 22.81 25.81
N GLY A 229 5.89 23.25 26.77
CA GLY A 229 5.39 23.92 27.98
C GLY A 229 4.58 25.18 27.70
N GLU A 230 4.81 25.82 26.56
CA GLU A 230 4.10 27.02 26.10
C GLU A 230 2.88 26.73 25.23
N SER A 231 2.50 25.44 25.05
CA SER A 231 1.39 25.06 24.19
C SER A 231 0.04 25.36 24.87
N ASP A 232 -0.84 25.98 24.10
CA ASP A 232 -2.27 26.12 24.43
C ASP A 232 -3.14 25.47 23.34
N LYS A 233 -4.45 25.42 23.56
CA LYS A 233 -5.39 24.81 22.61
C LYS A 233 -5.39 25.44 21.22
N TYR A 234 -5.02 26.71 21.10
CA TYR A 234 -4.99 27.40 19.81
C TYR A 234 -3.68 27.17 19.07
N ARG A 235 -2.57 27.10 19.80
CA ARG A 235 -1.24 26.75 19.24
C ARG A 235 -1.20 25.29 18.76
N ARG A 236 -1.92 24.42 19.45
CA ARG A 236 -2.08 23.02 18.99
C ARG A 236 -3.03 22.88 17.80
N GLY A 237 -3.75 23.94 17.44
CA GLY A 237 -4.74 23.99 16.38
C GLY A 237 -6.14 23.62 16.85
N VAL A 238 -7.14 24.17 16.17
CA VAL A 238 -8.56 23.89 16.37
C VAL A 238 -9.10 23.28 15.07
N VAL A 239 -9.63 22.09 15.14
CA VAL A 239 -10.31 21.45 14.00
C VAL A 239 -11.81 21.71 14.06
N GLY A 240 -12.37 22.17 12.94
CA GLY A 240 -13.82 22.27 12.73
C GLY A 240 -14.33 20.97 12.09
N VAL A 241 -15.44 20.45 12.58
CA VAL A 241 -16.08 19.23 12.08
C VAL A 241 -17.52 19.55 11.69
N VAL A 242 -17.83 19.39 10.40
CA VAL A 242 -19.18 19.50 9.83
C VAL A 242 -19.61 18.13 9.38
N ALA A 243 -20.36 17.45 10.22
CA ALA A 243 -20.68 16.03 10.04
C ALA A 243 -22.04 15.70 10.67
N GLY A 244 -22.62 14.58 10.23
CA GLY A 244 -23.90 14.08 10.76
C GLY A 244 -25.10 14.86 10.26
N SER A 245 -26.23 14.21 10.40
CA SER A 245 -27.58 14.75 10.16
C SER A 245 -28.53 14.06 11.10
N ASP A 246 -29.82 14.47 11.12
CA ASP A 246 -30.86 13.79 11.90
C ASP A 246 -30.95 12.30 11.56
N ARG A 247 -30.65 11.94 10.30
CA ARG A 247 -30.63 10.55 9.84
C ARG A 247 -29.37 9.79 10.29
N TYR A 248 -28.21 10.49 10.38
CA TYR A 248 -26.92 9.89 10.67
C TYR A 248 -26.17 10.62 11.80
N PRO A 249 -26.76 10.75 13.01
CA PRO A 249 -26.12 11.46 14.11
C PRO A 249 -24.83 10.76 14.59
N GLY A 250 -24.72 9.43 14.40
CA GLY A 250 -23.53 8.66 14.75
C GLY A 250 -22.26 9.06 13.98
N ALA A 251 -22.39 9.48 12.73
CA ALA A 251 -21.26 9.95 11.95
C ALA A 251 -20.59 11.20 12.55
N ALA A 252 -21.41 12.11 13.12
CA ALA A 252 -20.90 13.26 13.88
C ALA A 252 -20.06 12.83 15.09
N VAL A 253 -20.57 11.88 15.87
CA VAL A 253 -19.90 11.36 17.06
C VAL A 253 -18.58 10.68 16.68
N LEU A 254 -18.57 9.88 15.63
CA LEU A 254 -17.36 9.15 15.16
C LEU A 254 -16.31 10.11 14.63
N ALA A 255 -16.70 11.10 13.80
CA ALA A 255 -15.76 12.11 13.30
C ALA A 255 -15.15 12.95 14.43
N VAL A 256 -15.96 13.39 15.38
CA VAL A 256 -15.48 14.10 16.58
C VAL A 256 -14.58 13.21 17.43
N SER A 257 -14.92 11.93 17.61
CA SER A 257 -14.10 10.97 18.34
C SER A 257 -12.72 10.82 17.72
N GLY A 258 -12.62 10.70 16.38
CA GLY A 258 -11.36 10.69 15.64
C GLY A 258 -10.58 11.98 15.83
N ALA A 259 -11.25 13.14 15.72
CA ALA A 259 -10.64 14.45 15.85
C ALA A 259 -10.01 14.69 17.23
N LEU A 260 -10.67 14.26 18.29
CA LEU A 260 -10.18 14.38 19.68
C LEU A 260 -8.94 13.50 19.96
N ARG A 261 -8.69 12.49 19.15
CA ARG A 261 -7.52 11.58 19.29
C ARG A 261 -6.31 11.98 18.45
N GLY A 262 -6.44 13.05 17.64
CA GLY A 262 -5.35 13.60 16.85
C GLY A 262 -4.55 14.67 17.58
N ALA A 263 -3.91 15.56 16.81
CA ALA A 263 -3.01 16.58 17.33
C ALA A 263 -3.71 17.84 17.83
N ALA A 264 -4.95 18.12 17.40
CA ALA A 264 -5.65 19.36 17.70
C ALA A 264 -5.89 19.57 19.20
N GLY A 265 -5.80 20.83 19.63
CA GLY A 265 -6.03 21.26 21.00
C GLY A 265 -7.50 21.46 21.35
N ALA A 266 -8.36 21.61 20.33
CA ALA A 266 -9.81 21.70 20.50
C ALA A 266 -10.55 21.26 19.23
N VAL A 267 -11.78 20.77 19.42
CA VAL A 267 -12.70 20.41 18.34
C VAL A 267 -13.92 21.33 18.39
N ARG A 268 -14.24 21.94 17.24
CA ARG A 268 -15.50 22.66 17.01
C ARG A 268 -16.40 21.82 16.14
N TYR A 269 -17.59 21.53 16.62
CA TYR A 269 -18.59 20.80 15.86
C TYR A 269 -19.69 21.73 15.37
N VAL A 270 -20.12 21.58 14.12
CA VAL A 270 -21.25 22.29 13.51
C VAL A 270 -22.18 21.28 12.86
N GLY A 271 -23.43 21.25 13.28
CA GLY A 271 -24.44 20.36 12.70
C GLY A 271 -25.55 19.95 13.67
N GLY A 272 -26.54 19.17 13.17
CA GLY A 272 -27.69 18.70 13.91
C GLY A 272 -27.39 17.66 15.00
N GLY A 273 -26.24 16.95 14.90
CA GLY A 273 -25.83 15.92 15.85
C GLY A 273 -25.27 16.43 17.19
N GLY A 274 -25.35 17.73 17.47
CA GLY A 274 -24.77 18.37 18.66
C GLY A 274 -25.11 17.70 19.99
N PRO A 275 -26.38 17.37 20.28
CA PRO A 275 -26.74 16.66 21.52
C PRO A 275 -26.06 15.30 21.67
N ALA A 276 -25.96 14.51 20.61
CA ALA A 276 -25.28 13.22 20.61
C ALA A 276 -23.75 13.38 20.81
N VAL A 277 -23.15 14.39 20.19
CA VAL A 277 -21.73 14.74 20.35
C VAL A 277 -21.45 15.13 21.80
N LEU A 278 -22.21 16.05 22.38
CA LEU A 278 -22.03 16.50 23.77
C LEU A 278 -22.24 15.38 24.78
N ALA A 279 -23.17 14.49 24.53
CA ALA A 279 -23.44 13.35 25.42
C ALA A 279 -22.20 12.41 25.50
N ARG A 280 -21.39 12.33 24.46
CA ARG A 280 -20.22 11.46 24.37
C ARG A 280 -18.89 12.21 24.59
N HIS A 281 -18.83 13.48 24.19
CA HIS A 281 -17.63 14.32 24.15
C HIS A 281 -17.97 15.74 24.65
N PRO A 282 -18.16 15.92 25.99
CA PRO A 282 -18.57 17.19 26.57
C PRO A 282 -17.52 18.30 26.38
N GLU A 283 -16.26 17.96 26.08
CA GLU A 283 -15.18 18.90 25.78
C GLU A 283 -15.29 19.55 24.38
N THR A 284 -16.23 19.13 23.53
CA THR A 284 -16.43 19.64 22.18
C THR A 284 -17.15 20.98 22.20
N LEU A 285 -16.66 21.94 21.41
CA LEU A 285 -17.33 23.23 21.24
C LEU A 285 -18.41 23.11 20.17
N VAL A 286 -19.67 22.92 20.58
CA VAL A 286 -20.78 22.75 19.66
C VAL A 286 -21.41 24.08 19.28
N SER A 287 -21.64 24.27 17.98
CA SER A 287 -22.34 25.42 17.41
C SER A 287 -23.49 24.95 16.55
N THR A 288 -24.60 25.66 16.63
CA THR A 288 -25.77 25.54 15.72
C THR A 288 -25.67 26.64 14.67
N GLY A 289 -25.92 26.30 13.40
CA GLY A 289 -25.90 27.30 12.33
C GLY A 289 -24.82 27.01 11.29
N SER A 290 -24.18 28.05 10.74
CA SER A 290 -23.24 27.92 9.64
C SER A 290 -21.81 27.71 10.10
N PRO A 291 -20.95 27.06 9.28
CA PRO A 291 -19.51 26.95 9.54
C PRO A 291 -18.84 28.30 9.76
N HIS A 292 -19.22 29.35 9.01
CA HIS A 292 -18.68 30.70 9.18
C HIS A 292 -18.92 31.30 10.58
N ALA A 293 -20.03 30.94 11.22
CA ALA A 293 -20.38 31.43 12.56
C ALA A 293 -19.72 30.64 13.70
N ALA A 294 -19.08 29.51 13.41
CA ALA A 294 -18.52 28.62 14.43
C ALA A 294 -17.27 29.18 15.15
N GLY A 295 -16.69 30.23 14.62
CA GLY A 295 -15.45 30.82 15.13
C GLY A 295 -14.19 30.26 14.46
N ARG A 296 -13.03 30.70 14.93
CA ARG A 296 -11.74 30.37 14.28
C ARG A 296 -11.42 28.88 14.38
N VAL A 297 -10.99 28.31 13.24
CA VAL A 297 -10.39 26.97 13.11
C VAL A 297 -9.11 27.05 12.28
N GLN A 298 -8.25 26.03 12.39
CA GLN A 298 -7.05 25.87 11.59
C GLN A 298 -7.23 24.85 10.47
N ALA A 299 -8.23 23.97 10.53
CA ALA A 299 -8.65 23.09 9.45
C ALA A 299 -10.12 22.71 9.60
N TRP A 300 -10.75 22.33 8.50
CA TRP A 300 -12.12 21.78 8.46
C TRP A 300 -12.13 20.33 8.05
N VAL A 301 -13.01 19.56 8.66
CA VAL A 301 -13.49 18.25 8.17
C VAL A 301 -14.95 18.43 7.78
N VAL A 302 -15.31 18.03 6.57
CA VAL A 302 -16.70 18.15 6.10
C VAL A 302 -17.12 16.90 5.31
N GLY A 303 -18.33 16.40 5.58
CA GLY A 303 -18.94 15.38 4.74
C GLY A 303 -19.51 14.16 5.44
N PRO A 304 -18.87 13.55 6.45
CA PRO A 304 -19.39 12.33 7.07
C PRO A 304 -20.87 12.47 7.50
N GLY A 305 -21.76 11.66 6.90
CA GLY A 305 -23.17 11.59 7.29
C GLY A 305 -24.01 12.85 7.11
N LEU A 306 -23.61 13.80 6.24
CA LEU A 306 -24.36 15.04 6.01
C LEU A 306 -25.68 14.85 5.27
N GLY A 307 -25.80 13.76 4.49
CA GLY A 307 -26.92 13.57 3.57
C GLY A 307 -26.81 14.48 2.35
N ASP A 308 -27.98 14.89 1.78
CA ASP A 308 -28.06 15.62 0.50
C ASP A 308 -28.99 16.85 0.54
N SER A 309 -29.30 17.36 1.74
CA SER A 309 -30.11 18.54 1.92
C SER A 309 -29.48 19.80 1.34
N ALA A 310 -30.30 20.85 1.12
CA ALA A 310 -29.81 22.17 0.73
C ALA A 310 -28.79 22.71 1.76
N GLY A 311 -29.11 22.57 3.06
CA GLY A 311 -28.21 23.00 4.15
C GLY A 311 -26.87 22.25 4.14
N ALA A 312 -26.82 20.95 3.77
CA ALA A 312 -25.60 20.20 3.61
C ALA A 312 -24.74 20.74 2.45
N ARG A 313 -25.38 21.05 1.30
CA ARG A 313 -24.68 21.68 0.15
C ARG A 313 -24.09 23.04 0.52
N ASP A 314 -24.87 23.87 1.20
CA ASP A 314 -24.42 25.20 1.66
C ASP A 314 -23.26 25.09 2.65
N ALA A 315 -23.32 24.16 3.58
CA ALA A 315 -22.24 23.92 4.53
C ALA A 315 -20.93 23.48 3.84
N VAL A 316 -21.01 22.55 2.87
CA VAL A 316 -19.86 22.14 2.06
C VAL A 316 -19.30 23.34 1.27
N ALA A 317 -20.15 24.15 0.64
CA ALA A 317 -19.74 25.32 -0.11
C ALA A 317 -19.02 26.36 0.79
N GLN A 318 -19.55 26.64 1.98
CA GLN A 318 -18.96 27.54 2.97
C GLN A 318 -17.58 27.05 3.44
N VAL A 319 -17.46 25.75 3.74
CA VAL A 319 -16.18 25.15 4.14
C VAL A 319 -15.15 25.25 3.01
N LEU A 320 -15.56 24.95 1.78
CA LEU A 320 -14.67 25.09 0.62
C LEU A 320 -14.28 26.53 0.30
N ALA A 321 -15.09 27.53 0.66
CA ALA A 321 -14.76 28.94 0.52
C ALA A 321 -13.78 29.46 1.59
N SER A 322 -13.49 28.67 2.64
CA SER A 322 -12.54 29.05 3.69
C SER A 322 -11.09 29.07 3.20
N GLU A 323 -10.24 29.86 3.85
CA GLU A 323 -8.82 29.96 3.54
C GLU A 323 -7.91 29.00 4.33
N VAL A 324 -8.52 28.09 5.11
CA VAL A 324 -7.78 27.09 5.90
C VAL A 324 -7.82 25.73 5.21
N PRO A 325 -6.92 24.79 5.57
CA PRO A 325 -6.96 23.42 5.07
C PRO A 325 -8.34 22.78 5.26
N VAL A 326 -8.76 21.95 4.29
CA VAL A 326 -10.06 21.26 4.29
C VAL A 326 -9.86 19.79 3.96
N LEU A 327 -10.49 18.91 4.77
CA LEU A 327 -10.70 17.51 4.45
C LEU A 327 -12.15 17.31 4.04
N VAL A 328 -12.37 16.68 2.88
CA VAL A 328 -13.72 16.34 2.36
C VAL A 328 -13.83 14.82 2.25
N ASP A 329 -14.87 14.26 2.87
CA ASP A 329 -15.16 12.82 2.87
C ASP A 329 -16.64 12.53 2.61
N ALA A 330 -16.95 11.29 2.29
CA ALA A 330 -18.30 10.73 2.22
C ALA A 330 -19.29 11.62 1.41
N ASP A 331 -20.42 12.03 2.00
CA ASP A 331 -21.41 12.89 1.33
C ASP A 331 -20.79 14.20 0.83
N GLY A 332 -19.77 14.73 1.50
CA GLY A 332 -19.04 15.92 1.06
C GLY A 332 -18.43 15.76 -0.31
N LEU A 333 -17.89 14.60 -0.65
CA LEU A 333 -17.30 14.29 -1.96
C LEU A 333 -18.35 14.36 -3.09
N ARG A 334 -19.59 13.96 -2.78
CA ARG A 334 -20.72 14.02 -3.72
C ARG A 334 -21.28 15.43 -3.86
N LEU A 335 -21.23 16.23 -2.80
CA LEU A 335 -21.81 17.57 -2.73
C LEU A 335 -20.87 18.68 -3.19
N MET A 336 -19.54 18.42 -3.19
CA MET A 336 -18.55 19.44 -3.52
C MET A 336 -18.59 19.87 -4.98
N SER A 337 -18.32 21.15 -5.21
CA SER A 337 -18.03 21.66 -6.54
C SER A 337 -16.56 21.37 -6.92
N ARG A 338 -16.32 20.62 -8.00
CA ARG A 338 -14.97 20.34 -8.52
C ARG A 338 -14.22 21.64 -8.88
N THR A 339 -14.94 22.61 -9.46
CA THR A 339 -14.37 23.92 -9.78
C THR A 339 -13.96 24.66 -8.50
N ALA A 340 -14.77 24.62 -7.45
CA ALA A 340 -14.42 25.24 -6.18
C ALA A 340 -13.19 24.59 -5.55
N VAL A 341 -13.09 23.25 -5.57
CA VAL A 341 -11.89 22.51 -5.09
C VAL A 341 -10.64 22.93 -5.84
N ARG A 342 -10.69 22.95 -7.18
CA ARG A 342 -9.54 23.35 -8.02
C ARG A 342 -9.10 24.80 -7.84
N ALA A 343 -10.02 25.68 -7.51
CA ALA A 343 -9.74 27.11 -7.30
C ALA A 343 -9.09 27.41 -5.92
N ARG A 344 -9.09 26.44 -5.00
CA ARG A 344 -8.54 26.64 -3.65
C ARG A 344 -7.02 26.80 -3.70
N ARG A 345 -6.52 27.77 -2.94
CA ARG A 345 -5.09 27.92 -2.67
C ARG A 345 -4.68 27.20 -1.37
N ALA A 346 -5.60 27.09 -0.41
CA ALA A 346 -5.37 26.38 0.84
C ALA A 346 -5.38 24.86 0.59
N PRO A 347 -4.58 24.07 1.32
CA PRO A 347 -4.51 22.63 1.16
C PRO A 347 -5.90 21.97 1.22
N THR A 348 -6.17 21.08 0.28
CA THR A 348 -7.41 20.31 0.24
C THR A 348 -7.05 18.83 0.19
N LEU A 349 -7.68 18.06 1.06
CA LEU A 349 -7.54 16.60 1.15
C LEU A 349 -8.90 15.96 0.89
N LEU A 350 -8.95 15.04 -0.06
CA LEU A 350 -10.12 14.23 -0.38
C LEU A 350 -9.86 12.79 0.07
N THR A 351 -10.84 12.14 0.68
CA THR A 351 -10.66 10.79 1.25
C THR A 351 -11.64 9.75 0.68
N PRO A 352 -11.71 9.58 -0.67
CA PRO A 352 -12.65 8.63 -1.26
C PRO A 352 -12.28 7.18 -0.98
N HIS A 353 -13.29 6.31 -0.80
CA HIS A 353 -13.17 4.88 -1.05
C HIS A 353 -13.29 4.57 -2.55
N ALA A 354 -13.03 3.31 -2.98
CA ALA A 354 -13.02 2.97 -4.40
C ALA A 354 -14.33 3.32 -5.14
N GLY A 355 -15.50 3.16 -4.51
CA GLY A 355 -16.78 3.53 -5.11
C GLY A 355 -16.96 5.05 -5.29
N GLU A 356 -16.53 5.86 -4.30
CA GLU A 356 -16.54 7.33 -4.39
C GLU A 356 -15.53 7.81 -5.44
N ALA A 357 -14.34 7.21 -5.48
CA ALA A 357 -13.34 7.51 -6.50
C ALA A 357 -13.84 7.16 -7.90
N ALA A 358 -14.52 6.04 -8.06
CA ALA A 358 -15.16 5.62 -9.32
C ALA A 358 -16.19 6.65 -9.80
N ALA A 359 -17.05 7.14 -8.92
CA ALA A 359 -18.02 8.20 -9.23
C ALA A 359 -17.32 9.52 -9.62
N LEU A 360 -16.24 9.88 -8.92
CA LEU A 360 -15.44 11.07 -9.25
C LEU A 360 -14.73 10.95 -10.62
N LEU A 361 -14.22 9.77 -10.96
CA LEU A 361 -13.53 9.52 -12.24
C LEU A 361 -14.48 9.19 -13.38
N GLY A 362 -15.76 8.93 -13.13
CA GLY A 362 -16.69 8.45 -14.15
C GLY A 362 -16.32 7.07 -14.70
N ARG A 363 -15.77 6.19 -13.86
CA ARG A 363 -15.29 4.85 -14.22
C ARG A 363 -15.96 3.77 -13.37
N PRO A 364 -15.98 2.49 -13.78
CA PRO A 364 -16.41 1.38 -12.94
C PRO A 364 -15.54 1.25 -11.68
N ARG A 365 -16.15 0.81 -10.58
CA ARG A 365 -15.45 0.60 -9.30
C ARG A 365 -14.31 -0.41 -9.44
N GLU A 366 -14.54 -1.47 -10.15
CA GLU A 366 -13.57 -2.55 -10.39
C GLU A 366 -12.31 -2.04 -11.09
N SER A 367 -12.45 -1.05 -11.98
CA SER A 367 -11.29 -0.44 -12.65
C SER A 367 -10.44 0.40 -11.71
N VAL A 368 -11.05 1.03 -10.70
CA VAL A 368 -10.33 1.76 -9.66
C VAL A 368 -9.61 0.80 -8.72
N GLU A 369 -10.26 -0.30 -8.34
CA GLU A 369 -9.68 -1.33 -7.47
C GLU A 369 -8.52 -2.08 -8.16
N ALA A 370 -8.64 -2.33 -9.46
CA ALA A 370 -7.59 -2.98 -10.25
C ALA A 370 -6.36 -2.08 -10.49
N ALA A 371 -6.54 -0.74 -10.58
CA ALA A 371 -5.49 0.22 -10.93
C ALA A 371 -5.45 1.40 -9.93
N ARG A 372 -5.22 1.10 -8.65
CA ARG A 372 -5.31 2.06 -7.53
C ARG A 372 -4.31 3.20 -7.65
N LEU A 373 -3.06 2.89 -8.01
CA LEU A 373 -1.99 3.89 -8.15
C LEU A 373 -2.32 4.90 -9.27
N ALA A 374 -2.72 4.42 -10.43
CA ALA A 374 -3.13 5.28 -11.54
C ALA A 374 -4.38 6.10 -11.19
N SER A 375 -5.35 5.49 -10.48
CA SER A 375 -6.60 6.15 -10.10
C SER A 375 -6.38 7.29 -9.10
N VAL A 376 -5.56 7.08 -8.07
CA VAL A 376 -5.29 8.14 -7.08
C VAL A 376 -4.54 9.32 -7.69
N ARG A 377 -3.58 9.06 -8.60
CA ARG A 377 -2.87 10.11 -9.33
C ARG A 377 -3.78 10.90 -10.24
N ALA A 378 -4.62 10.21 -11.00
CA ALA A 378 -5.59 10.86 -11.88
C ALA A 378 -6.53 11.79 -11.09
N LEU A 379 -7.05 11.35 -9.94
CA LEU A 379 -7.89 12.18 -9.09
C LEU A 379 -7.15 13.39 -8.52
N ALA A 380 -5.92 13.18 -8.04
CA ALA A 380 -5.13 14.27 -7.46
C ALA A 380 -4.85 15.37 -8.49
N GLU A 381 -4.47 14.98 -9.71
CA GLU A 381 -4.18 15.89 -10.81
C GLU A 381 -5.44 16.59 -11.33
N GLU A 382 -6.52 15.82 -11.54
CA GLU A 382 -7.78 16.36 -12.05
C GLU A 382 -8.42 17.35 -11.10
N LEU A 383 -8.34 17.11 -9.78
CA LEU A 383 -8.97 17.95 -8.77
C LEU A 383 -8.01 19.01 -8.19
N GLY A 384 -6.71 18.94 -8.50
CA GLY A 384 -5.70 19.84 -7.91
C GLY A 384 -5.64 19.74 -6.38
N ALA A 385 -5.88 18.56 -5.83
CA ALA A 385 -5.99 18.30 -4.40
C ALA A 385 -5.25 17.03 -4.00
N THR A 386 -4.80 16.93 -2.76
CA THR A 386 -4.30 15.66 -2.21
C THR A 386 -5.45 14.67 -2.10
N VAL A 387 -5.25 13.44 -2.53
CA VAL A 387 -6.25 12.37 -2.49
C VAL A 387 -5.71 11.18 -1.68
N LEU A 388 -6.46 10.77 -0.68
CA LEU A 388 -6.29 9.53 0.07
C LEU A 388 -7.31 8.52 -0.43
N LEU A 389 -6.91 7.58 -1.26
CA LEU A 389 -7.77 6.49 -1.74
C LEU A 389 -7.79 5.36 -0.70
N LYS A 390 -8.91 5.27 0.05
CA LYS A 390 -9.11 4.26 1.10
C LYS A 390 -9.12 2.84 0.52
N GLY A 391 -8.59 1.87 1.29
CA GLY A 391 -8.60 0.45 0.94
C GLY A 391 -7.69 -0.36 1.86
N SER A 392 -7.54 -1.65 1.58
CA SER A 392 -6.62 -2.56 2.29
C SER A 392 -5.18 -2.02 2.28
N THR A 393 -4.71 -1.55 1.13
CA THR A 393 -3.59 -0.61 1.03
C THR A 393 -4.17 0.78 0.72
N THR A 394 -4.02 1.71 1.64
CA THR A 394 -4.40 3.11 1.42
C THR A 394 -3.30 3.81 0.64
N VAL A 395 -3.67 4.49 -0.45
CA VAL A 395 -2.72 5.19 -1.33
C VAL A 395 -2.99 6.68 -1.31
N VAL A 396 -1.97 7.52 -1.13
CA VAL A 396 -2.10 8.97 -1.04
C VAL A 396 -1.22 9.65 -2.07
N ALA A 397 -1.82 10.45 -2.94
CA ALA A 397 -1.12 11.24 -3.95
C ALA A 397 -1.44 12.74 -3.79
N ALA A 398 -0.42 13.57 -4.01
CA ALA A 398 -0.58 15.02 -4.15
C ALA A 398 -0.62 15.42 -5.63
N PRO A 399 -1.22 16.56 -6.00
CA PRO A 399 -1.17 17.07 -7.35
C PRO A 399 0.25 17.50 -7.73
N GLY A 400 0.54 17.54 -9.03
CA GLY A 400 1.87 17.91 -9.55
C GLY A 400 2.91 16.79 -9.50
N GLY A 401 2.49 15.55 -9.29
CA GLY A 401 3.38 14.39 -9.25
C GLY A 401 4.14 14.23 -7.94
N GLY A 402 5.26 13.50 -7.99
CA GLY A 402 6.10 13.22 -6.82
C GLY A 402 5.85 11.87 -6.18
N VAL A 403 6.51 11.63 -5.06
CA VAL A 403 6.48 10.35 -4.34
C VAL A 403 5.08 10.11 -3.76
N VAL A 404 4.43 9.03 -4.18
CA VAL A 404 3.14 8.61 -3.63
C VAL A 404 3.37 7.93 -2.27
N ARG A 405 2.52 8.24 -1.29
CA ARG A 405 2.54 7.54 0.00
C ARG A 405 1.63 6.34 -0.06
N VAL A 406 2.05 5.25 0.56
CA VAL A 406 1.22 4.05 0.70
C VAL A 406 1.22 3.60 2.15
N ASN A 407 0.06 3.19 2.65
CA ASN A 407 -0.08 2.56 3.96
C ASN A 407 -0.55 1.11 3.78
N PRO A 408 0.36 0.13 3.89
CA PRO A 408 0.04 -1.29 3.74
C PRO A 408 -0.31 -1.96 5.08
N THR A 409 -0.48 -1.19 6.17
CA THR A 409 -0.76 -1.74 7.51
C THR A 409 -2.25 -1.94 7.80
N GLY A 410 -3.11 -1.50 6.89
CA GLY A 410 -4.55 -1.68 7.01
C GLY A 410 -4.95 -3.16 7.07
N THR A 411 -6.03 -3.45 7.78
CA THR A 411 -6.58 -4.81 7.89
C THR A 411 -8.04 -4.85 7.45
N ALA A 412 -8.52 -6.04 7.06
CA ALA A 412 -9.93 -6.24 6.69
C ALA A 412 -10.90 -5.92 7.85
N TRP A 413 -10.43 -5.89 9.10
CA TRP A 413 -11.23 -5.50 10.27
C TRP A 413 -11.68 -4.02 10.24
N LEU A 414 -11.00 -3.17 9.48
CA LEU A 414 -11.42 -1.78 9.26
C LEU A 414 -12.59 -1.64 8.28
N ALA A 415 -13.01 -2.72 7.62
CA ALA A 415 -14.17 -2.74 6.72
C ALA A 415 -15.50 -2.74 7.52
N THR A 416 -15.68 -1.75 8.38
CA THR A 416 -16.86 -1.54 9.23
C THR A 416 -17.47 -0.17 8.99
N ALA A 417 -18.78 -0.05 9.18
CA ALA A 417 -19.47 1.23 9.08
C ALA A 417 -18.90 2.24 10.10
N GLY A 418 -18.63 3.46 9.65
CA GLY A 418 -18.13 4.55 10.50
C GLY A 418 -16.60 4.58 10.67
N SER A 419 -15.84 3.57 10.23
CA SER A 419 -14.39 3.59 10.25
C SER A 419 -13.83 4.79 9.48
N GLY A 420 -14.38 5.11 8.29
CA GLY A 420 -14.00 6.29 7.51
C GLY A 420 -14.28 7.60 8.24
N ASP A 421 -15.36 7.69 9.00
CA ASP A 421 -15.71 8.90 9.76
C ASP A 421 -14.65 9.19 10.84
N VAL A 422 -14.18 8.13 11.52
CA VAL A 422 -13.08 8.23 12.51
C VAL A 422 -11.77 8.66 11.82
N LEU A 423 -11.42 8.05 10.67
CA LEU A 423 -10.25 8.44 9.89
C LEU A 423 -10.30 9.91 9.50
N SER A 424 -11.45 10.40 9.05
CA SER A 424 -11.64 11.80 8.64
C SER A 424 -11.40 12.76 9.79
N GLY A 425 -11.95 12.46 10.97
CA GLY A 425 -11.73 13.25 12.17
C GLY A 425 -10.28 13.28 12.60
N LEU A 426 -9.64 12.11 12.69
CA LEU A 426 -8.24 11.95 13.06
C LEU A 426 -7.31 12.73 12.09
N THR A 427 -7.50 12.54 10.80
CA THR A 427 -6.68 13.19 9.76
C THR A 427 -6.90 14.70 9.73
N GLY A 428 -8.16 15.15 9.89
CA GLY A 428 -8.48 16.58 10.01
C GLY A 428 -7.84 17.25 11.22
N SER A 429 -7.73 16.52 12.32
CA SER A 429 -7.00 16.98 13.51
C SER A 429 -5.50 17.15 13.26
N LEU A 430 -4.89 16.24 12.49
CA LEU A 430 -3.47 16.37 12.07
C LEU A 430 -3.26 17.56 11.14
N LEU A 431 -4.19 17.83 10.22
CA LEU A 431 -4.19 19.05 9.39
C LEU A 431 -4.26 20.31 10.25
N ALA A 432 -5.17 20.34 11.24
CA ALA A 432 -5.30 21.46 12.16
C ALA A 432 -4.04 21.66 13.03
N GLY A 433 -3.32 20.58 13.31
CA GLY A 433 -2.01 20.59 13.98
C GLY A 433 -0.85 21.07 13.12
N GLY A 434 -1.09 21.40 11.83
CA GLY A 434 -0.10 22.02 10.94
C GLY A 434 0.63 21.05 10.00
N LEU A 435 0.24 19.78 9.92
CA LEU A 435 0.82 18.88 8.94
C LEU A 435 0.36 19.25 7.52
N SER A 436 1.23 19.00 6.54
CA SER A 436 0.83 19.07 5.13
C SER A 436 -0.32 18.08 4.83
N ALA A 437 -1.10 18.31 3.78
CA ALA A 437 -2.18 17.39 3.39
C ALA A 437 -1.66 15.96 3.14
N LEU A 438 -0.48 15.84 2.52
CA LEU A 438 0.16 14.55 2.25
C LEU A 438 0.57 13.84 3.55
N ASP A 439 1.23 14.56 4.47
CA ASP A 439 1.69 13.96 5.72
C ASP A 439 0.54 13.65 6.68
N ALA A 440 -0.47 14.54 6.77
CA ALA A 440 -1.65 14.32 7.58
C ALA A 440 -2.44 13.09 7.09
N ALA A 441 -2.62 12.95 5.76
CA ALA A 441 -3.26 11.79 5.16
C ALA A 441 -2.49 10.50 5.45
N SER A 442 -1.16 10.54 5.25
CA SER A 442 -0.28 9.37 5.44
C SER A 442 -0.21 8.94 6.90
N ALA A 443 0.00 9.89 7.82
CA ALA A 443 0.05 9.61 9.26
C ALA A 443 -1.33 9.21 9.79
N GLY A 444 -2.41 9.87 9.31
CA GLY A 444 -3.78 9.52 9.65
C GLY A 444 -4.14 8.09 9.26
N ALA A 445 -3.80 7.67 8.04
CA ALA A 445 -4.02 6.29 7.58
C ALA A 445 -3.21 5.26 8.38
N TYR A 446 -2.00 5.62 8.80
CA TYR A 446 -1.14 4.74 9.60
C TYR A 446 -1.63 4.56 11.04
N LEU A 447 -2.12 5.63 11.66
CA LEU A 447 -2.59 5.64 13.06
C LEU A 447 -3.99 5.03 13.23
N HIS A 448 -4.82 5.12 12.16
CA HIS A 448 -6.16 4.56 12.10
C HIS A 448 -6.13 3.05 11.95
#